data_002e5871b41f2dd8d2237f64d08c763f
#
_entry.id   002e5871b41f2dd8d2237f64d08c763f
#
_cell.length_a   1.000
_cell.length_b   1.000
_cell.length_c   1.000
_cell.angle_alpha   90.00
_cell.angle_beta   90.00
_cell.angle_gamma   90.00
#
_symmetry.space_group_name_H-M   'P 1'
#
loop_
_entity.id
_entity.type
_entity.pdbx_description
1 polymer ?
#
loop_
_entity_poly.entity_id
_entity_poly.type
_entity_poly.pdbx_seq_one_letter_code
_entity_poly.pdbx_strand_id
1 'polypeptide(L)'
;MVQIVGERVKKGDAIVDYEDKVFEDIQAEPGESAYILMHTVPFEGSVGLVNMLTATRINRKGFDTHLVLYGPGSLMASASRGYPKVGDEAFPGALGYNKQLQTFMDEGGHVYACRFSAAALYGMREVDMMEGVKPINPLDVLDAVLTARRAGALIMQTWTV
;
A
#
# COMPACT_ATOMS: atom_id res chain seq x y z
N MET A 1 -6.71 12.89 -19.78
CA MET A 1 -7.18 11.77 -20.63
C MET A 1 -6.49 11.91 -21.98
N VAL A 2 -5.61 10.99 -22.32
CA VAL A 2 -4.99 10.97 -23.65
C VAL A 2 -6.01 10.36 -24.59
N GLN A 3 -6.56 11.15 -25.49
CA GLN A 3 -7.47 10.67 -26.51
C GLN A 3 -6.62 10.19 -27.68
N ILE A 4 -6.53 8.89 -27.88
CA ILE A 4 -5.90 8.34 -29.06
C ILE A 4 -6.94 8.43 -30.18
N VAL A 5 -6.78 9.43 -31.03
CA VAL A 5 -7.60 9.62 -32.21
C VAL A 5 -6.80 9.13 -33.42
N GLY A 6 -7.21 8.00 -33.98
CA GLY A 6 -6.60 7.48 -35.19
C GLY A 6 -6.67 5.97 -35.31
N GLU A 7 -6.26 5.46 -36.43
CA GLU A 7 -6.24 4.06 -36.77
C GLU A 7 -5.45 3.21 -35.77
N ARG A 8 -5.86 1.97 -35.64
CA ARG A 8 -5.33 0.94 -34.75
C ARG A 8 -3.92 1.16 -34.24
N VAL A 9 -3.78 1.35 -32.94
CA VAL A 9 -2.49 1.32 -32.24
C VAL A 9 -1.79 0.00 -32.56
N LYS A 10 -0.59 0.05 -33.08
CA LYS A 10 0.23 -1.15 -33.33
C LYS A 10 0.82 -1.63 -32.02
N LYS A 11 1.18 -2.91 -31.97
CA LYS A 11 1.93 -3.45 -30.83
C LYS A 11 3.19 -2.63 -30.60
N GLY A 12 3.40 -2.19 -29.36
CA GLY A 12 4.50 -1.33 -28.96
C GLY A 12 4.23 0.18 -29.07
N ASP A 13 3.13 0.60 -29.69
CA ASP A 13 2.74 2.00 -29.80
C ASP A 13 1.95 2.51 -28.57
N ALA A 14 1.45 1.59 -27.75
CA ALA A 14 0.71 1.89 -26.54
C ALA A 14 1.38 1.31 -25.30
N ILE A 15 1.40 2.09 -24.21
CA ILE A 15 1.90 1.65 -22.91
C ILE A 15 1.03 0.57 -22.24
N VAL A 16 -0.08 0.21 -22.85
CA VAL A 16 -1.06 -0.76 -22.34
C VAL A 16 -0.98 -2.13 -23.02
N ASP A 17 0.07 -2.42 -23.77
CA ASP A 17 0.29 -3.75 -24.33
C ASP A 17 0.92 -4.66 -23.26
N TYR A 18 0.09 -5.48 -22.61
CA TYR A 18 0.50 -6.36 -21.51
C TYR A 18 0.79 -7.80 -21.94
N GLU A 19 0.82 -8.09 -23.23
CA GLU A 19 0.94 -9.47 -23.70
C GLU A 19 2.34 -10.04 -23.48
N ASP A 20 3.38 -9.19 -23.52
CA ASP A 20 4.76 -9.63 -23.40
C ASP A 20 5.27 -9.47 -21.95
N LYS A 21 5.03 -10.48 -21.13
CA LYS A 21 5.60 -10.56 -19.80
C LYS A 21 7.05 -11.00 -19.87
N VAL A 22 7.99 -10.21 -19.34
CA VAL A 22 9.43 -10.46 -19.42
C VAL A 22 9.93 -11.34 -18.27
N PHE A 23 9.35 -11.20 -17.08
CA PHE A 23 9.77 -11.96 -15.90
C PHE A 23 8.81 -13.11 -15.63
N GLU A 24 9.35 -14.22 -15.12
CA GLU A 24 8.54 -15.36 -14.68
C GLU A 24 7.52 -14.96 -13.63
N ASP A 25 6.44 -15.73 -13.56
CA ASP A 25 5.42 -15.57 -12.54
C ASP A 25 5.78 -16.37 -11.30
N ILE A 26 6.53 -15.74 -10.39
CA ILE A 26 6.96 -16.34 -9.14
C ILE A 26 5.79 -16.37 -8.17
N GLN A 27 5.57 -17.52 -7.55
CA GLN A 27 4.68 -17.71 -6.41
C GLN A 27 5.52 -17.95 -5.16
N ALA A 28 4.98 -17.66 -4.00
CA ALA A 28 5.66 -17.89 -2.73
C ALA A 28 5.80 -19.38 -2.43
N GLU A 29 6.95 -19.74 -1.88
CA GLU A 29 7.13 -21.03 -1.24
C GLU A 29 6.47 -21.03 0.16
N PRO A 30 6.12 -22.20 0.71
CA PRO A 30 5.52 -22.28 2.04
C PRO A 30 6.35 -21.60 3.13
N GLY A 31 5.75 -20.62 3.82
CA GLY A 31 6.39 -19.87 4.88
C GLY A 31 7.12 -18.60 4.45
N GLU A 32 7.12 -18.28 3.17
CA GLU A 32 7.67 -17.00 2.72
C GLU A 32 6.77 -15.83 3.10
N SER A 33 7.39 -14.74 3.52
CA SER A 33 6.71 -13.52 3.94
C SER A 33 7.24 -12.28 3.22
N ALA A 34 6.43 -11.25 3.20
CA ALA A 34 6.79 -9.95 2.63
C ALA A 34 6.40 -8.81 3.57
N TYR A 35 7.29 -7.87 3.74
CA TYR A 35 7.09 -6.67 4.56
C TYR A 35 7.18 -5.43 3.69
N ILE A 36 6.12 -4.66 3.66
CA ILE A 36 6.06 -3.40 2.91
C ILE A 36 5.91 -2.27 3.92
N LEU A 37 6.94 -1.44 4.01
CA LEU A 37 6.98 -0.30 4.91
C LEU A 37 6.66 0.97 4.14
N MET A 38 5.56 1.64 4.51
CA MET A 38 5.09 2.82 3.82
C MET A 38 5.25 4.08 4.66
N HIS A 39 6.16 4.92 4.19
CA HIS A 39 6.42 6.27 4.73
C HIS A 39 6.04 7.32 3.68
N THR A 40 4.86 7.22 3.13
CA THR A 40 4.41 8.04 2.00
C THR A 40 3.13 8.76 2.34
N VAL A 41 3.07 10.04 2.03
CA VAL A 41 1.84 10.83 2.18
C VAL A 41 0.76 10.26 1.24
N PRO A 42 -0.46 9.98 1.73
CA PRO A 42 -1.51 9.39 0.90
C PRO A 42 -1.89 10.21 -0.34
N PHE A 43 -1.66 11.50 -0.29
CA PHE A 43 -2.08 12.44 -1.33
C PHE A 43 -0.97 12.77 -2.33
N GLU A 44 0.18 12.15 -2.19
CA GLU A 44 1.32 12.37 -3.07
C GLU A 44 1.28 11.41 -4.25
N GLY A 45 0.56 11.81 -5.26
CA GLY A 45 0.55 11.10 -6.53
C GLY A 45 0.15 9.62 -6.41
N SER A 46 0.82 8.77 -7.17
CA SER A 46 0.51 7.35 -7.27
C SER A 46 1.31 6.45 -6.33
N VAL A 47 2.35 6.96 -5.66
CA VAL A 47 3.29 6.12 -4.89
C VAL A 47 2.58 5.27 -3.84
N GLY A 48 1.76 5.89 -2.99
CA GLY A 48 1.01 5.19 -1.96
C GLY A 48 0.06 4.14 -2.56
N LEU A 49 -0.74 4.52 -3.55
CA LEU A 49 -1.71 3.63 -4.17
C LEU A 49 -1.05 2.45 -4.87
N VAL A 50 0.01 2.70 -5.65
CA VAL A 50 0.73 1.63 -6.38
C VAL A 50 1.36 0.64 -5.41
N ASN A 51 1.92 1.11 -4.29
CA ASN A 51 2.50 0.20 -3.30
C ASN A 51 1.44 -0.62 -2.55
N MET A 52 0.25 -0.07 -2.29
CA MET A 52 -0.86 -0.85 -1.73
C MET A 52 -1.37 -1.90 -2.72
N LEU A 53 -1.47 -1.57 -4.01
CA LEU A 53 -1.78 -2.53 -5.07
C LEU A 53 -0.70 -3.61 -5.17
N THR A 54 0.57 -3.23 -5.02
CA THR A 54 1.69 -4.17 -5.00
C THR A 54 1.60 -5.11 -3.80
N ALA A 55 1.29 -4.60 -2.61
CA ALA A 55 1.05 -5.42 -1.42
C ALA A 55 -0.05 -6.47 -1.66
N THR A 56 -1.18 -6.04 -2.21
CA THR A 56 -2.28 -6.96 -2.55
C THR A 56 -1.84 -8.02 -3.56
N ARG A 57 -1.06 -7.65 -4.57
CA ARG A 57 -0.53 -8.59 -5.57
C ARG A 57 0.46 -9.58 -4.98
N ILE A 58 1.34 -9.13 -4.08
CA ILE A 58 2.28 -10.00 -3.36
C ILE A 58 1.51 -11.01 -2.50
N ASN A 59 0.50 -10.53 -1.76
CA ASN A 59 -0.37 -11.40 -0.96
C ASN A 59 -1.05 -12.49 -1.83
N ARG A 60 -1.57 -12.10 -3.00
CA ARG A 60 -2.18 -13.03 -3.97
C ARG A 60 -1.20 -14.04 -4.57
N LYS A 61 0.09 -13.76 -4.49
CA LYS A 61 1.17 -14.70 -4.86
C LYS A 61 1.52 -15.68 -3.74
N GLY A 62 0.81 -15.64 -2.61
CA GLY A 62 0.95 -16.58 -1.52
C GLY A 62 1.93 -16.15 -0.42
N PHE A 63 2.53 -14.98 -0.51
CA PHE A 63 3.35 -14.46 0.59
C PHE A 63 2.50 -14.05 1.78
N ASP A 64 2.92 -14.40 3.00
CA ASP A 64 2.37 -13.80 4.22
C ASP A 64 2.78 -12.33 4.28
N THR A 65 1.84 -11.44 3.93
CA THR A 65 2.18 -10.06 3.60
C THR A 65 1.80 -9.09 4.70
N HIS A 66 2.79 -8.34 5.17
CA HIS A 66 2.70 -7.36 6.25
C HIS A 66 2.90 -5.95 5.71
N LEU A 67 1.89 -5.10 5.85
CA LEU A 67 1.93 -3.68 5.47
C LEU A 67 2.09 -2.82 6.73
N VAL A 68 3.19 -2.10 6.84
CA VAL A 68 3.51 -1.26 7.98
C VAL A 68 3.43 0.21 7.57
N LEU A 69 2.42 0.90 8.09
CA LEU A 69 2.16 2.33 7.87
C LEU A 69 2.81 3.14 8.99
N TYR A 70 3.74 4.02 8.65
CA TYR A 70 4.42 4.83 9.64
C TYR A 70 4.75 6.24 9.10
N GLY A 71 5.11 7.17 9.97
CA GLY A 71 5.24 8.57 9.59
C GLY A 71 3.98 9.07 8.87
N PRO A 72 4.12 9.76 7.73
CA PRO A 72 2.99 10.23 6.93
C PRO A 72 2.07 9.11 6.45
N GLY A 73 2.60 7.90 6.24
CA GLY A 73 1.84 6.73 5.82
C GLY A 73 0.74 6.32 6.81
N SER A 74 0.87 6.69 8.08
CA SER A 74 -0.14 6.41 9.10
C SER A 74 -1.52 6.98 8.74
N LEU A 75 -1.58 8.04 7.97
CA LEU A 75 -2.85 8.62 7.50
C LEU A 75 -3.66 7.66 6.62
N MET A 76 -3.01 6.70 5.96
CA MET A 76 -3.71 5.70 5.16
C MET A 76 -4.63 4.81 5.99
N ALA A 77 -4.32 4.68 7.29
CA ALA A 77 -5.12 3.90 8.22
C ALA A 77 -6.42 4.59 8.66
N SER A 78 -6.60 5.88 8.39
CA SER A 78 -7.79 6.62 8.82
C SER A 78 -9.05 6.09 8.15
N ALA A 79 -10.06 5.75 8.95
CA ALA A 79 -11.38 5.34 8.48
C ALA A 79 -12.15 6.50 7.82
N SER A 80 -11.95 7.70 8.33
CA SER A 80 -12.57 8.91 7.83
C SER A 80 -11.50 9.96 7.58
N ARG A 81 -11.18 10.18 6.33
CA ARG A 81 -10.28 11.26 5.94
C ARG A 81 -11.06 12.56 5.96
N GLY A 82 -10.89 13.32 7.02
CA GLY A 82 -11.65 14.54 7.26
C GLY A 82 -11.48 15.60 6.19
N TYR A 83 -10.40 15.51 5.34
CA TYR A 83 -10.19 16.38 4.20
C TYR A 83 -8.87 16.07 3.51
N PRO A 84 -8.58 16.83 2.52
CA PRO A 84 -9.54 17.38 1.60
C PRO A 84 -10.13 16.22 0.80
N LYS A 85 -11.43 16.25 0.64
CA LYS A 85 -12.08 15.41 -0.36
C LYS A 85 -11.71 15.89 -1.77
N VAL A 86 -10.45 16.16 -1.98
CA VAL A 86 -9.95 16.58 -3.28
C VAL A 86 -10.11 15.40 -4.19
N GLY A 87 -11.07 15.50 -5.08
CA GLY A 87 -11.21 14.59 -6.16
C GLY A 87 -12.11 13.38 -5.90
N ASP A 88 -13.09 13.46 -5.02
CA ASP A 88 -14.09 12.40 -4.85
C ASP A 88 -14.73 11.99 -6.20
N GLU A 89 -14.86 12.93 -7.13
CA GLU A 89 -15.44 12.68 -8.44
C GLU A 89 -14.38 12.55 -9.56
N ALA A 90 -13.33 13.37 -9.50
CA ALA A 90 -12.28 13.39 -10.53
C ALA A 90 -11.10 12.46 -10.23
N PHE A 91 -10.81 12.27 -8.95
CA PHE A 91 -9.85 11.30 -8.45
C PHE A 91 -10.50 10.49 -7.33
N PRO A 92 -10.95 9.29 -7.57
CA PRO A 92 -11.45 8.40 -6.52
C PRO A 92 -10.38 8.02 -5.49
N GLY A 93 -9.27 8.79 -5.47
CA GLY A 93 -8.09 8.55 -4.68
C GLY A 93 -8.31 8.70 -3.18
N ALA A 94 -9.15 9.62 -2.70
CA ALA A 94 -9.37 9.80 -1.27
C ALA A 94 -9.94 8.53 -0.61
N LEU A 95 -10.86 7.86 -1.27
CA LEU A 95 -11.44 6.59 -0.84
C LEU A 95 -10.75 5.37 -1.48
N GLY A 96 -9.97 5.58 -2.53
CA GLY A 96 -9.23 4.52 -3.21
C GLY A 96 -8.26 3.79 -2.28
N TYR A 97 -7.59 4.52 -1.40
CA TYR A 97 -6.70 3.94 -0.40
C TYR A 97 -7.46 3.06 0.60
N ASN A 98 -8.58 3.53 1.13
CA ASN A 98 -9.39 2.77 2.07
C ASN A 98 -9.93 1.48 1.43
N LYS A 99 -10.41 1.57 0.19
CA LYS A 99 -10.85 0.41 -0.57
C LYS A 99 -9.73 -0.61 -0.78
N GLN A 100 -8.56 -0.15 -1.19
CA GLN A 100 -7.41 -1.04 -1.40
C GLN A 100 -6.93 -1.66 -0.09
N LEU A 101 -6.89 -0.88 0.98
CA LEU A 101 -6.51 -1.38 2.29
C LEU A 101 -7.49 -2.43 2.80
N GLN A 102 -8.79 -2.18 2.62
CA GLN A 102 -9.84 -3.14 2.98
C GLN A 102 -9.70 -4.42 2.15
N THR A 103 -9.57 -4.31 0.83
CA THR A 103 -9.36 -5.47 -0.06
C THR A 103 -8.15 -6.29 0.38
N PHE A 104 -7.05 -5.64 0.71
CA PHE A 104 -5.84 -6.30 1.18
C PHE A 104 -6.07 -7.08 2.48
N MET A 105 -6.77 -6.47 3.45
CA MET A 105 -7.12 -7.13 4.72
C MET A 105 -8.12 -8.27 4.52
N ASP A 106 -9.14 -8.07 3.69
CA ASP A 106 -10.15 -9.10 3.37
C ASP A 106 -9.53 -10.33 2.70
N GLU A 107 -8.45 -10.14 1.97
CA GLU A 107 -7.66 -11.20 1.34
C GLU A 107 -6.57 -11.79 2.26
N GLY A 108 -6.58 -11.45 3.55
CA GLY A 108 -5.69 -12.02 4.56
C GLY A 108 -4.40 -11.26 4.81
N GLY A 109 -4.18 -10.12 4.17
CA GLY A 109 -3.02 -9.27 4.43
C GLY A 109 -3.08 -8.58 5.80
N HIS A 110 -1.92 -8.39 6.42
CA HIS A 110 -1.80 -7.79 7.74
C HIS A 110 -1.44 -6.31 7.65
N VAL A 111 -2.22 -5.44 8.30
CA VAL A 111 -1.99 -3.99 8.31
C VAL A 111 -1.67 -3.51 9.71
N TYR A 112 -0.58 -2.79 9.82
CA TYR A 112 -0.10 -2.17 11.05
C TYR A 112 0.02 -0.66 10.85
N ALA A 113 -0.31 0.13 11.87
CA ALA A 113 -0.13 1.58 11.84
C ALA A 113 0.59 2.08 13.10
N CYS A 114 1.62 2.88 12.89
CA CYS A 114 2.38 3.46 14.00
C CYS A 114 1.52 4.47 14.75
N ARG A 115 1.12 4.13 15.99
CA ARG A 115 0.28 4.98 16.84
C ARG A 115 0.92 6.31 17.19
N PHE A 116 2.24 6.33 17.34
CA PHE A 116 2.96 7.56 17.66
C PHE A 116 2.87 8.57 16.50
N SER A 117 3.17 8.16 15.28
CA SER A 117 3.09 9.06 14.13
C SER A 117 1.64 9.47 13.83
N ALA A 118 0.69 8.57 13.98
CA ALA A 118 -0.73 8.89 13.85
C ALA A 118 -1.17 9.99 14.82
N ALA A 119 -0.81 9.85 16.10
CA ALA A 119 -1.17 10.82 17.12
C ALA A 119 -0.35 12.11 17.04
N ALA A 120 0.98 12.01 16.97
CA ALA A 120 1.88 13.15 17.08
C ALA A 120 1.85 14.05 15.84
N LEU A 121 1.73 13.46 14.65
CA LEU A 121 1.72 14.24 13.40
C LEU A 121 0.31 14.70 12.99
N TYR A 122 -0.71 13.89 13.29
CA TYR A 122 -2.04 14.10 12.72
C TYR A 122 -3.18 14.17 13.73
N GLY A 123 -2.87 14.03 15.02
CA GLY A 123 -3.91 14.01 16.07
C GLY A 123 -4.93 12.87 15.92
N MET A 124 -4.57 11.83 15.16
CA MET A 124 -5.42 10.67 14.91
C MET A 124 -5.36 9.71 16.08
N ARG A 125 -6.51 9.28 16.58
CA ARG A 125 -6.62 8.29 17.65
C ARG A 125 -6.77 6.89 17.07
N GLU A 126 -6.53 5.87 17.86
CA GLU A 126 -6.69 4.49 17.43
C GLU A 126 -8.12 4.17 16.98
N VAL A 127 -9.12 4.78 17.62
CA VAL A 127 -10.53 4.63 17.25
C VAL A 127 -10.90 5.29 15.91
N ASP A 128 -10.03 6.13 15.39
CA ASP A 128 -10.21 6.78 14.08
C ASP A 128 -9.63 5.92 12.95
N MET A 129 -8.99 4.79 13.28
CA MET A 129 -8.43 3.87 12.30
C MET A 129 -9.49 2.92 11.75
N MET A 130 -9.25 2.44 10.54
CA MET A 130 -10.08 1.41 9.92
C MET A 130 -10.08 0.14 10.77
N GLU A 131 -11.21 -0.53 10.82
CA GLU A 131 -11.31 -1.85 11.43
C GLU A 131 -10.35 -2.83 10.75
N GLY A 132 -9.68 -3.66 11.54
CA GLY A 132 -8.66 -4.59 11.07
C GLY A 132 -7.23 -4.03 11.05
N VAL A 133 -7.06 -2.72 11.08
CA VAL A 133 -5.72 -2.12 11.24
C VAL A 133 -5.26 -2.26 12.69
N LYS A 134 -4.07 -2.83 12.87
CA LYS A 134 -3.46 -3.01 14.19
C LYS A 134 -2.55 -1.85 14.55
N PRO A 135 -2.87 -1.05 15.58
CA PRO A 135 -1.96 -0.02 16.08
C PRO A 135 -0.71 -0.64 16.70
N ILE A 136 0.46 -0.13 16.34
CA ILE A 136 1.75 -0.58 16.84
C ILE A 136 2.57 0.54 17.47
N ASN A 137 3.47 0.16 18.36
CA ASN A 137 4.43 1.07 18.96
C ASN A 137 5.47 1.52 17.92
N PRO A 138 6.05 2.73 18.01
CA PRO A 138 7.09 3.15 17.08
C PRO A 138 8.31 2.22 17.04
N LEU A 139 8.63 1.53 18.12
CA LEU A 139 9.72 0.54 18.16
C LEU A 139 9.37 -0.72 17.35
N ASP A 140 8.11 -1.08 17.26
CA ASP A 140 7.66 -2.21 16.43
C ASP A 140 7.95 -1.99 14.94
N VAL A 141 8.06 -0.76 14.47
CA VAL A 141 8.43 -0.45 13.08
C VAL A 141 9.85 -0.96 12.79
N LEU A 142 10.79 -0.74 13.72
CA LEU A 142 12.14 -1.28 13.60
C LEU A 142 12.13 -2.81 13.74
N ASP A 143 11.39 -3.32 14.72
CA ASP A 143 11.33 -4.76 14.98
C ASP A 143 10.68 -5.52 13.82
N ALA A 144 9.75 -4.90 13.09
CA ALA A 144 9.20 -5.46 11.86
C ALA A 144 10.30 -5.66 10.80
N VAL A 145 11.19 -4.67 10.61
CA VAL A 145 12.32 -4.79 9.69
C VAL A 145 13.29 -5.88 10.14
N LEU A 146 13.61 -5.92 11.43
CA LEU A 146 14.51 -6.93 11.99
C LEU A 146 13.92 -8.34 11.89
N THR A 147 12.62 -8.46 12.12
CA THR A 147 11.89 -9.72 11.96
C THR A 147 11.93 -10.19 10.50
N ALA A 148 11.59 -9.30 9.58
CA ALA A 148 11.65 -9.57 8.14
C ALA A 148 13.07 -10.00 7.71
N ARG A 149 14.08 -9.27 8.14
CA ARG A 149 15.50 -9.60 7.85
C ARG A 149 15.88 -10.98 8.38
N ARG A 150 15.44 -11.31 9.58
CA ARG A 150 15.74 -12.61 10.23
C ARG A 150 15.05 -13.77 9.54
N ALA A 151 13.83 -13.55 9.06
CA ALA A 151 13.04 -14.53 8.31
C ALA A 151 13.48 -14.69 6.84
N GLY A 152 14.41 -13.85 6.34
CA GLY A 152 14.75 -13.83 4.92
C GLY A 152 13.61 -13.32 4.04
N ALA A 153 12.69 -12.54 4.61
CA ALA A 153 11.52 -12.03 3.93
C ALA A 153 11.86 -11.00 2.85
N LEU A 154 10.96 -10.87 1.87
CA LEU A 154 10.98 -9.73 0.95
C LEU A 154 10.71 -8.44 1.72
N ILE A 155 11.57 -7.44 1.58
CA ILE A 155 11.37 -6.12 2.19
C ILE A 155 11.27 -5.07 1.10
N MET A 156 10.18 -4.32 1.11
CA MET A 156 9.98 -3.15 0.27
C MET A 156 9.73 -1.92 1.15
N GLN A 157 10.29 -0.79 0.77
CA GLN A 157 10.14 0.44 1.54
C GLN A 157 9.91 1.63 0.62
N THR A 158 8.98 2.50 1.00
CA THR A 158 8.76 3.78 0.33
C THR A 158 9.17 4.92 1.23
N TRP A 159 9.74 5.95 0.64
CA TRP A 159 10.03 7.21 1.29
C TRP A 159 9.52 8.35 0.43
N THR A 160 8.90 9.34 1.07
CA THR A 160 8.69 10.64 0.46
C THR A 160 9.59 11.66 1.14
N VAL A 161 10.22 12.46 0.36
CA VAL A 161 11.12 13.55 0.82
C VAL A 161 10.31 14.83 0.94
#